data_2be83b49f6894502f692e5f70639040d
#
_entry.id   2be83b49f6894502f692e5f70639040d
#
_cell.length_a   1.000
_cell.length_b   1.000
_cell.length_c   1.000
_cell.angle_alpha   90.00
_cell.angle_beta   90.00
_cell.angle_gamma   90.00
#
_symmetry.space_group_name_H-M   'P 1'
#
loop_
_entity.id
_entity.type
_entity.pdbx_description
1 polymer ?
#
loop_
_entity_poly.entity_id
_entity_poly.type
_entity_poly.pdbx_seq_one_letter_code
_entity_poly.pdbx_strand_id
1 'polypeptide(L)'
;MMMTVLSLCDYTGAWSQPYVDAGYDVVRVDIKRGQDVRLFEALPFPVRGVLAAPPCTEFASSGARWWAAKGEQSLLDALAIADACMRIIAVHQPQWWALENPIGRLRKYLGTPRMAFDPADYGDPYTKRTQLWGHFREPVMCRVEPVEGSKMHLLPASPERAALRSVTPAGFARAFFEANP
;
A
#
# COMPACT_ATOMS: atom_id res chain seq x y z
N MET A 1 -7.92 -26.13 1.67
CA MET A 1 -6.64 -25.50 1.24
C MET A 1 -6.62 -24.10 1.87
N MET A 2 -5.57 -23.75 2.63
CA MET A 2 -5.45 -22.42 3.18
C MET A 2 -5.35 -21.39 2.05
N MET A 3 -6.08 -20.29 2.17
CA MET A 3 -6.04 -19.20 1.18
C MET A 3 -4.85 -18.30 1.50
N THR A 4 -3.93 -18.15 0.54
CA THR A 4 -2.74 -17.32 0.73
C THR A 4 -2.93 -15.93 0.18
N VAL A 5 -2.54 -14.91 0.94
CA VAL A 5 -2.47 -13.51 0.54
C VAL A 5 -1.01 -13.04 0.62
N LEU A 6 -0.52 -12.41 -0.44
CA LEU A 6 0.78 -11.72 -0.42
C LEU A 6 0.60 -10.27 0.02
N SER A 7 1.43 -9.81 0.94
CA SER A 7 1.49 -8.41 1.37
C SER A 7 2.90 -7.86 1.15
N LEU A 8 3.05 -7.05 0.11
CA LEU A 8 4.31 -6.57 -0.42
C LEU A 8 4.61 -5.16 0.09
N CYS A 9 5.83 -4.94 0.61
CA CYS A 9 6.26 -3.69 1.22
C CYS A 9 5.38 -3.28 2.41
N ASP A 10 4.91 -4.26 3.18
CA ASP A 10 4.04 -4.09 4.34
C ASP A 10 4.77 -4.48 5.63
N TYR A 11 5.69 -3.62 6.06
CA TYR A 11 6.44 -3.83 7.31
C TYR A 11 5.53 -3.94 8.53
N THR A 12 4.56 -3.05 8.63
CA THR A 12 3.66 -2.96 9.80
C THR A 12 2.64 -4.09 9.85
N GLY A 13 2.28 -4.65 8.71
CA GLY A 13 1.22 -5.65 8.59
C GLY A 13 -0.20 -5.08 8.77
N ALA A 14 -0.34 -3.76 8.90
CA ALA A 14 -1.63 -3.15 9.20
C ALA A 14 -2.69 -3.42 8.12
N TRP A 15 -2.31 -3.41 6.85
CA TRP A 15 -3.25 -3.69 5.77
C TRP A 15 -3.64 -5.17 5.70
N SER A 16 -2.69 -6.05 5.96
CA SER A 16 -2.90 -7.50 5.89
C SER A 16 -3.47 -8.10 7.19
N GLN A 17 -3.52 -7.35 8.30
CA GLN A 17 -3.97 -7.88 9.59
C GLN A 17 -5.38 -8.49 9.56
N PRO A 18 -6.42 -7.89 8.91
CA PRO A 18 -7.74 -8.50 8.85
C PRO A 18 -7.75 -9.91 8.19
N TYR A 19 -6.84 -10.15 7.24
CA TYR A 19 -6.69 -11.48 6.63
C TYR A 19 -6.08 -12.48 7.61
N VAL A 20 -5.07 -12.06 8.39
CA VAL A 20 -4.49 -12.90 9.46
C VAL A 20 -5.55 -13.27 10.48
N ASP A 21 -6.34 -12.30 10.94
CA ASP A 21 -7.41 -12.50 11.92
C ASP A 21 -8.50 -13.45 11.40
N ALA A 22 -8.72 -13.47 10.10
CA ALA A 22 -9.67 -14.36 9.43
C ALA A 22 -9.08 -15.75 9.08
N GLY A 23 -7.82 -16.03 9.48
CA GLY A 23 -7.19 -17.34 9.30
C GLY A 23 -6.56 -17.59 7.92
N TYR A 24 -6.29 -16.53 7.15
CA TYR A 24 -5.52 -16.64 5.91
C TYR A 24 -4.04 -16.86 6.20
N ASP A 25 -3.35 -17.57 5.32
CA ASP A 25 -1.90 -17.60 5.28
C ASP A 25 -1.39 -16.31 4.62
N VAL A 26 -0.79 -15.41 5.41
CA VAL A 26 -0.30 -14.11 4.91
C VAL A 26 1.22 -14.10 4.83
N VAL A 27 1.73 -14.08 3.60
CA VAL A 27 3.16 -13.94 3.31
C VAL A 27 3.50 -12.46 3.18
N ARG A 28 4.20 -11.90 4.16
CA ARG A 28 4.65 -10.49 4.18
C ARG A 28 6.07 -10.38 3.67
N VAL A 29 6.26 -9.57 2.64
CA VAL A 29 7.56 -9.31 2.02
C VAL A 29 7.93 -7.85 2.22
N ASP A 30 8.97 -7.57 3.01
CA ASP A 30 9.46 -6.21 3.25
C ASP A 30 10.95 -6.22 3.56
N ILE A 31 11.68 -5.20 3.09
CA ILE A 31 13.13 -5.07 3.28
C ILE A 31 13.52 -5.01 4.77
N LYS A 32 12.69 -4.41 5.62
CA LYS A 32 12.90 -4.35 7.08
C LYS A 32 12.68 -5.71 7.76
N ARG A 33 12.10 -6.66 7.04
CA ARG A 33 11.95 -8.07 7.46
C ARG A 33 13.02 -8.96 6.83
N GLY A 34 14.02 -8.36 6.17
CA GLY A 34 15.10 -9.08 5.50
C GLY A 34 14.73 -9.64 4.13
N GLN A 35 13.61 -9.21 3.54
CA GLN A 35 13.15 -9.70 2.24
C GLN A 35 12.98 -8.54 1.25
N ASP A 36 13.82 -8.52 0.22
CA ASP A 36 13.70 -7.54 -0.86
C ASP A 36 12.68 -8.01 -1.90
N VAL A 37 11.62 -7.24 -2.10
CA VAL A 37 10.56 -7.55 -3.07
C VAL A 37 11.09 -7.73 -4.50
N ARG A 38 12.19 -7.05 -4.85
CA ARG A 38 12.83 -7.16 -6.16
C ARG A 38 13.43 -8.54 -6.43
N LEU A 39 13.83 -9.24 -5.36
CA LEU A 39 14.41 -10.58 -5.39
C LEU A 39 13.40 -11.67 -5.02
N PHE A 40 12.15 -11.30 -4.72
CA PHE A 40 11.14 -12.26 -4.34
C PHE A 40 10.76 -13.16 -5.52
N GLU A 41 10.89 -14.47 -5.30
CA GLU A 41 10.58 -15.51 -6.28
C GLU A 41 9.09 -15.87 -6.24
N ALA A 42 8.62 -16.48 -7.32
CA ALA A 42 7.25 -16.96 -7.39
C ALA A 42 6.99 -18.07 -6.37
N LEU A 43 5.88 -18.00 -5.66
CA LEU A 43 5.46 -19.08 -4.78
C LEU A 43 4.97 -20.28 -5.60
N PRO A 44 5.25 -21.52 -5.17
CA PRO A 44 4.88 -22.74 -5.91
C PRO A 44 3.40 -23.12 -5.72
N PHE A 45 2.58 -22.23 -5.17
CA PHE A 45 1.15 -22.46 -4.90
C PHE A 45 0.31 -21.22 -5.23
N PRO A 46 -1.00 -21.40 -5.43
CA PRO A 46 -1.89 -20.29 -5.79
C PRO A 46 -1.94 -19.20 -4.72
N VAL A 47 -1.94 -17.94 -5.17
CA VAL A 47 -2.15 -16.75 -4.35
C VAL A 47 -3.54 -16.20 -4.63
N ARG A 48 -4.34 -16.04 -3.57
CA ARG A 48 -5.70 -15.52 -3.68
C ARG A 48 -5.72 -14.03 -3.98
N GLY A 49 -4.90 -13.27 -3.27
CA GLY A 49 -4.86 -11.82 -3.38
C GLY A 49 -3.49 -11.25 -3.11
N VAL A 50 -3.25 -10.03 -3.63
CA VAL A 50 -2.00 -9.29 -3.42
C VAL A 50 -2.30 -7.88 -2.94
N LEU A 51 -1.73 -7.51 -1.80
CA LEU A 51 -1.64 -6.15 -1.29
C LEU A 51 -0.23 -5.63 -1.56
N ALA A 52 -0.09 -4.43 -2.09
CA ALA A 52 1.22 -3.84 -2.36
C ALA A 52 1.25 -2.37 -1.92
N ALA A 53 2.21 -2.01 -1.09
CA ALA A 53 2.41 -0.67 -0.57
C ALA A 53 3.86 -0.20 -0.79
N PRO A 54 4.32 -0.04 -2.06
CA PRO A 54 5.68 0.35 -2.34
C PRO A 54 6.00 1.72 -1.73
N PRO A 55 7.25 1.96 -1.29
CA PRO A 55 7.64 3.20 -0.63
C PRO A 55 7.25 4.45 -1.41
N CYS A 56 6.59 5.40 -0.74
CA CYS A 56 6.04 6.60 -1.37
C CYS A 56 7.02 7.79 -1.40
N THR A 57 8.22 7.66 -0.83
CA THR A 57 9.18 8.75 -0.62
C THR A 57 9.52 9.50 -1.92
N GLU A 58 9.60 8.75 -3.03
CA GLU A 58 9.91 9.32 -4.36
C GLU A 58 8.66 9.66 -5.16
N PHE A 59 7.48 9.28 -4.71
CA PHE A 59 6.25 9.45 -5.47
C PHE A 59 5.30 10.51 -4.89
N ALA A 60 5.23 10.64 -3.57
CA ALA A 60 4.25 11.50 -2.91
C ALA A 60 4.44 12.99 -3.23
N SER A 61 3.35 13.69 -3.58
CA SER A 61 3.35 15.14 -3.88
C SER A 61 3.88 15.98 -2.72
N SER A 62 3.73 15.54 -1.48
CA SER A 62 4.27 16.22 -0.29
C SER A 62 5.80 16.33 -0.28
N GLY A 63 6.48 15.45 -1.04
CA GLY A 63 7.93 15.48 -1.23
C GLY A 63 8.39 16.12 -2.54
N ALA A 64 7.49 16.63 -3.38
CA ALA A 64 7.77 17.07 -4.74
C ALA A 64 8.91 18.10 -4.87
N ARG A 65 9.01 19.03 -3.89
CA ARG A 65 10.09 20.03 -3.84
C ARG A 65 11.51 19.44 -3.79
N TRP A 66 11.64 18.18 -3.38
CA TRP A 66 12.92 17.50 -3.24
C TRP A 66 13.26 16.61 -4.43
N TRP A 67 12.34 16.36 -5.37
CA TRP A 67 12.54 15.40 -6.45
C TRP A 67 13.73 15.74 -7.34
N ALA A 68 13.91 17.02 -7.68
CA ALA A 68 15.03 17.46 -8.49
C ALA A 68 16.39 17.23 -7.78
N ALA A 69 16.47 17.56 -6.49
CA ALA A 69 17.68 17.40 -5.70
C ALA A 69 18.08 15.92 -5.47
N LYS A 70 17.09 15.01 -5.42
CA LYS A 70 17.31 13.56 -5.25
C LYS A 70 17.84 12.88 -6.52
N GLY A 71 17.62 13.50 -7.66
CA GLY A 71 18.06 13.00 -8.95
C GLY A 71 17.23 11.84 -9.52
N GLU A 72 17.58 11.43 -10.72
CA GLU A 72 16.86 10.39 -11.47
C GLU A 72 17.08 9.00 -10.89
N GLN A 73 18.27 8.70 -10.38
CA GLN A 73 18.57 7.38 -9.81
C GLN A 73 17.65 7.00 -8.67
N SER A 74 17.33 7.96 -7.76
CA SER A 74 16.38 7.72 -6.67
C SER A 74 14.98 7.36 -7.19
N LEU A 75 14.58 7.94 -8.31
CA LEU A 75 13.31 7.60 -8.95
C LEU A 75 13.35 6.21 -9.59
N LEU A 76 14.44 5.86 -10.28
CA LEU A 76 14.62 4.53 -10.88
C LEU A 76 14.61 3.43 -9.81
N ASP A 77 15.29 3.65 -8.69
CA ASP A 77 15.29 2.71 -7.57
C ASP A 77 13.88 2.49 -6.98
N ALA A 78 13.12 3.56 -6.85
CA ALA A 78 11.74 3.48 -6.37
C ALA A 78 10.80 2.80 -7.38
N LEU A 79 10.97 3.08 -8.67
CA LEU A 79 10.22 2.41 -9.75
C LEU A 79 10.54 0.91 -9.78
N ALA A 80 11.81 0.51 -9.61
CA ALA A 80 12.18 -0.90 -9.55
C ALA A 80 11.44 -1.69 -8.45
N ILE A 81 11.09 -1.03 -7.33
CA ILE A 81 10.27 -1.65 -6.27
C ILE A 81 8.81 -1.77 -6.72
N ALA A 82 8.25 -0.72 -7.30
CA ALA A 82 6.87 -0.75 -7.82
C ALA A 82 6.72 -1.79 -8.96
N ASP A 83 7.68 -1.84 -9.87
CA ASP A 83 7.73 -2.82 -10.96
C ASP A 83 7.84 -4.25 -10.44
N ALA A 84 8.62 -4.47 -9.37
CA ALA A 84 8.71 -5.78 -8.72
C ALA A 84 7.34 -6.21 -8.14
N CYS A 85 6.60 -5.29 -7.51
CA CYS A 85 5.24 -5.57 -7.06
C CYS A 85 4.33 -5.94 -8.25
N MET A 86 4.38 -5.19 -9.34
CA MET A 86 3.59 -5.48 -10.55
C MET A 86 4.01 -6.81 -11.21
N ARG A 87 5.30 -7.14 -11.25
CA ARG A 87 5.80 -8.43 -11.72
C ARG A 87 5.24 -9.59 -10.90
N ILE A 88 5.26 -9.47 -9.57
CA ILE A 88 4.72 -10.50 -8.67
C ILE A 88 3.23 -10.69 -8.92
N ILE A 89 2.46 -9.60 -9.07
CA ILE A 89 1.04 -9.65 -9.41
C ILE A 89 0.82 -10.37 -10.76
N ALA A 90 1.60 -10.01 -11.79
CA ALA A 90 1.49 -10.59 -13.12
C ALA A 90 1.82 -12.09 -13.13
N VAL A 91 2.80 -12.54 -12.35
CA VAL A 91 3.21 -13.94 -12.26
C VAL A 91 2.17 -14.80 -11.53
N HIS A 92 1.63 -14.30 -10.40
CA HIS A 92 0.69 -15.08 -9.58
C HIS A 92 -0.75 -15.01 -10.07
N GLN A 93 -1.12 -14.02 -10.88
CA GLN A 93 -2.47 -13.82 -11.41
C GLN A 93 -3.56 -13.99 -10.35
N PRO A 94 -3.48 -13.24 -9.22
CA PRO A 94 -4.41 -13.40 -8.11
C PRO A 94 -5.84 -13.03 -8.52
N GLN A 95 -6.84 -13.50 -7.75
CA GLN A 95 -8.25 -13.14 -7.99
C GLN A 95 -8.51 -11.65 -7.80
N TRP A 96 -7.76 -11.00 -6.91
CA TRP A 96 -7.78 -9.56 -6.70
C TRP A 96 -6.38 -9.07 -6.30
N TRP A 97 -6.12 -7.82 -6.61
CA TRP A 97 -4.89 -7.15 -6.16
C TRP A 97 -5.12 -5.65 -6.02
N ALA A 98 -4.41 -5.03 -5.11
CA ALA A 98 -4.39 -3.60 -4.94
C ALA A 98 -2.96 -3.11 -4.64
N LEU A 99 -2.57 -2.02 -5.31
CA LEU A 99 -1.35 -1.28 -5.02
C LEU A 99 -1.75 0.11 -4.54
N GLU A 100 -1.25 0.49 -3.36
CA GLU A 100 -1.53 1.78 -2.76
C GLU A 100 -0.32 2.72 -2.83
N ASN A 101 -0.58 4.00 -3.05
CA ASN A 101 0.39 5.06 -2.86
C ASN A 101 -0.34 6.39 -2.64
N PRO A 102 0.22 7.35 -1.88
CA PRO A 102 -0.34 8.70 -1.78
C PRO A 102 -0.42 9.40 -3.13
N ILE A 103 -1.24 10.46 -3.20
CA ILE A 103 -1.26 11.34 -4.39
C ILE A 103 0.16 11.78 -4.74
N GLY A 104 0.52 11.59 -6.02
CA GLY A 104 1.83 11.97 -6.49
C GLY A 104 2.14 11.52 -7.90
N ARG A 105 3.45 11.40 -8.21
CA ARG A 105 3.90 11.13 -9.57
C ARG A 105 3.81 9.67 -10.01
N LEU A 106 3.51 8.71 -9.12
CA LEU A 106 3.39 7.29 -9.50
C LEU A 106 2.34 7.06 -10.58
N ARG A 107 1.26 7.87 -10.60
CA ARG A 107 0.26 7.85 -11.67
C ARG A 107 0.80 8.09 -13.08
N LYS A 108 1.97 8.72 -13.22
CA LYS A 108 2.61 8.90 -14.53
C LYS A 108 3.14 7.59 -15.11
N TYR A 109 3.40 6.61 -14.25
CA TYR A 109 3.99 5.31 -14.60
C TYR A 109 2.96 4.18 -14.60
N LEU A 110 2.02 4.19 -13.65
CA LEU A 110 0.97 3.17 -13.53
C LEU A 110 -0.37 3.58 -14.17
N GLY A 111 -0.47 4.81 -14.69
CA GLY A 111 -1.72 5.32 -15.26
C GLY A 111 -2.72 5.79 -14.20
N THR A 112 -3.99 5.90 -14.60
CA THR A 112 -5.06 6.38 -13.73
C THR A 112 -5.36 5.37 -12.63
N PRO A 113 -5.36 5.78 -11.34
CA PRO A 113 -5.76 4.90 -10.26
C PRO A 113 -7.25 4.54 -10.38
N ARG A 114 -7.61 3.33 -9.95
CA ARG A 114 -9.01 2.87 -9.91
C ARG A 114 -9.85 3.69 -8.95
N MET A 115 -9.31 4.00 -7.78
CA MET A 115 -9.98 4.85 -6.79
C MET A 115 -8.98 5.68 -5.98
N ALA A 116 -9.50 6.66 -5.28
CA ALA A 116 -8.76 7.41 -4.26
C ALA A 116 -9.67 7.64 -3.04
N PHE A 117 -9.09 7.57 -1.85
CA PHE A 117 -9.82 7.68 -0.60
C PHE A 117 -9.03 8.49 0.43
N ASP A 118 -9.74 8.95 1.45
CA ASP A 118 -9.17 9.42 2.72
C ASP A 118 -9.55 8.44 3.84
N PRO A 119 -8.75 8.33 4.92
CA PRO A 119 -9.09 7.50 6.07
C PRO A 119 -10.48 7.80 6.64
N ALA A 120 -10.92 9.06 6.57
CA ALA A 120 -12.24 9.49 7.01
C ALA A 120 -13.39 8.87 6.19
N ASP A 121 -13.13 8.39 4.98
CA ASP A 121 -14.12 7.63 4.20
C ASP A 121 -14.44 6.26 4.82
N TYR A 122 -13.59 5.77 5.75
CA TYR A 122 -13.66 4.44 6.36
C TYR A 122 -13.62 4.44 7.90
N GLY A 123 -13.97 5.57 8.54
CA GLY A 123 -14.14 5.65 9.99
C GLY A 123 -12.93 6.14 10.78
N ASP A 124 -11.79 6.42 10.14
CA ASP A 124 -10.61 7.00 10.80
C ASP A 124 -10.64 8.53 10.67
N PRO A 125 -10.69 9.34 11.75
CA PRO A 125 -11.08 10.76 11.71
C PRO A 125 -9.98 11.70 11.20
N TYR A 126 -9.24 11.33 10.14
CA TYR A 126 -8.19 12.15 9.55
C TYR A 126 -8.11 12.03 8.02
N THR A 127 -7.38 12.95 7.40
CA THR A 127 -7.13 12.94 5.96
C THR A 127 -5.71 12.47 5.64
N LYS A 128 -5.61 11.60 4.64
CA LYS A 128 -4.36 11.11 4.02
C LYS A 128 -4.73 10.63 2.63
N ARG A 129 -4.90 11.53 1.68
CA ARG A 129 -5.38 11.17 0.35
C ARG A 129 -4.48 10.13 -0.30
N THR A 130 -5.03 8.93 -0.48
CA THR A 130 -4.36 7.73 -0.97
C THR A 130 -5.01 7.27 -2.26
N GLN A 131 -4.21 6.78 -3.20
CA GLN A 131 -4.64 6.25 -4.49
C GLN A 131 -4.43 4.74 -4.52
N LEU A 132 -5.35 4.03 -5.18
CA LEU A 132 -5.32 2.59 -5.39
C LEU A 132 -5.37 2.25 -6.87
N TRP A 133 -4.43 1.44 -7.31
CA TRP A 133 -4.46 0.74 -8.59
C TRP A 133 -4.79 -0.72 -8.35
N GLY A 134 -5.50 -1.36 -9.27
CA GLY A 134 -5.74 -2.78 -9.10
C GLY A 134 -7.01 -3.31 -9.73
N HIS A 135 -7.19 -4.59 -9.49
CA HIS A 135 -8.41 -5.33 -9.76
C HIS A 135 -8.96 -5.84 -8.43
N PHE A 136 -10.00 -5.20 -7.93
CA PHE A 136 -10.61 -5.49 -6.63
C PHE A 136 -12.06 -4.99 -6.61
N ARG A 137 -12.85 -5.46 -5.64
CA ARG A 137 -14.16 -4.87 -5.32
C ARG A 137 -13.95 -3.64 -4.44
N GLU A 138 -14.63 -2.54 -4.78
CA GLU A 138 -14.51 -1.31 -4.00
C GLU A 138 -15.09 -1.48 -2.60
N PRO A 139 -14.34 -1.10 -1.55
CA PRO A 139 -14.83 -1.18 -0.17
C PRO A 139 -16.03 -0.26 0.07
N VAL A 140 -16.95 -0.70 0.92
CA VAL A 140 -18.09 0.12 1.33
C VAL A 140 -17.61 1.22 2.28
N MET A 141 -17.95 2.46 1.97
CA MET A 141 -17.57 3.61 2.79
C MET A 141 -18.43 3.72 4.06
N CYS A 142 -17.78 4.08 5.16
CA CYS A 142 -18.40 4.45 6.44
C CYS A 142 -17.80 5.78 6.90
N ARG A 143 -18.28 6.88 6.31
CA ARG A 143 -17.69 8.22 6.46
C ARG A 143 -17.88 8.80 7.84
N VAL A 144 -16.81 9.44 8.33
CA VAL A 144 -16.80 10.26 9.54
C VAL A 144 -16.20 11.63 9.25
N GLU A 145 -16.45 12.61 10.11
CA GLU A 145 -15.82 13.92 10.02
C GLU A 145 -14.31 13.81 10.29
N PRO A 146 -13.44 14.37 9.44
CA PRO A 146 -12.00 14.33 9.62
C PRO A 146 -11.50 15.36 10.63
N VAL A 147 -11.98 15.28 11.87
CA VAL A 147 -11.69 16.25 12.94
C VAL A 147 -10.20 16.39 13.28
N GLU A 148 -9.38 15.39 12.96
CA GLU A 148 -7.92 15.43 13.12
C GLU A 148 -7.20 16.05 11.91
N GLY A 149 -7.93 16.37 10.85
CA GLY A 149 -7.38 16.97 9.64
C GLY A 149 -6.21 16.15 9.04
N SER A 150 -5.22 16.84 8.51
CA SER A 150 -4.04 16.23 7.88
C SER A 150 -2.94 15.91 8.91
N LYS A 151 -3.25 15.14 9.95
CA LYS A 151 -2.36 14.88 11.09
C LYS A 151 -0.99 14.31 10.69
N MET A 152 -0.89 13.64 9.54
CA MET A 152 0.38 13.07 9.06
C MET A 152 1.45 14.13 8.75
N HIS A 153 1.04 15.37 8.46
CA HIS A 153 1.95 16.49 8.28
C HIS A 153 2.44 17.06 9.62
N LEU A 154 1.67 16.88 10.68
CA LEU A 154 1.94 17.40 12.02
C LEU A 154 2.87 16.48 12.84
N LEU A 155 3.15 15.27 12.36
CA LEU A 155 4.08 14.36 13.03
C LEU A 155 5.47 15.01 13.15
N PRO A 156 6.08 14.98 14.36
CA PRO A 156 7.41 15.53 14.58
C PRO A 156 8.45 14.81 13.73
N ALA A 157 9.57 15.46 13.46
CA ALA A 157 10.70 14.83 12.81
C ALA A 157 11.28 13.77 13.77
N SER A 158 11.17 12.51 13.41
CA SER A 158 11.72 11.38 14.16
C SER A 158 12.09 10.23 13.21
N PRO A 159 12.96 9.31 13.62
CA PRO A 159 13.25 8.10 12.84
C PRO A 159 11.99 7.27 12.51
N GLU A 160 11.01 7.28 13.42
CA GLU A 160 9.77 6.52 13.30
C GLU A 160 8.72 7.18 12.40
N ARG A 161 8.89 8.48 12.09
CA ARG A 161 7.92 9.26 11.31
C ARG A 161 7.53 8.59 9.99
N ALA A 162 8.50 8.03 9.28
CA ALA A 162 8.25 7.35 8.01
C ALA A 162 7.39 6.09 8.22
N ALA A 163 7.68 5.31 9.25
CA ALA A 163 6.91 4.12 9.60
C ALA A 163 5.48 4.47 10.01
N LEU A 164 5.30 5.50 10.86
CA LEU A 164 3.98 5.98 11.28
C LEU A 164 3.13 6.46 10.09
N ARG A 165 3.75 7.14 9.12
CA ARG A 165 3.07 7.60 7.90
C ARG A 165 2.74 6.47 6.93
N SER A 166 3.43 5.34 6.99
CA SER A 166 3.22 4.19 6.11
C SER A 166 2.11 3.26 6.60
N VAL A 167 1.65 3.41 7.85
CA VAL A 167 0.57 2.57 8.40
C VAL A 167 -0.69 2.75 7.58
N THR A 168 -1.25 1.63 7.12
CA THR A 168 -2.56 1.62 6.46
C THR A 168 -3.65 1.89 7.51
N PRO A 169 -4.61 2.80 7.23
CA PRO A 169 -5.71 3.08 8.16
C PRO A 169 -6.52 1.82 8.48
N ALA A 170 -6.82 1.62 9.77
CA ALA A 170 -7.45 0.38 10.23
C ALA A 170 -8.87 0.20 9.68
N GLY A 171 -9.64 1.28 9.58
CA GLY A 171 -10.98 1.26 8.99
C GLY A 171 -10.95 0.85 7.51
N PHE A 172 -10.01 1.43 6.74
CA PHE A 172 -9.82 1.05 5.34
C PHE A 172 -9.36 -0.41 5.20
N ALA A 173 -8.38 -0.86 6.00
CA ALA A 173 -7.90 -2.25 5.94
C ALA A 173 -9.02 -3.26 6.15
N ARG A 174 -9.91 -3.00 7.13
CA ARG A 174 -11.09 -3.82 7.41
C ARG A 174 -12.08 -3.80 6.25
N ALA A 175 -12.47 -2.62 5.78
CA ALA A 175 -13.43 -2.48 4.69
C ALA A 175 -12.92 -3.13 3.40
N PHE A 176 -11.59 -3.03 3.13
CA PHE A 176 -10.98 -3.70 1.99
C PHE A 176 -11.06 -5.22 2.09
N PHE A 177 -10.77 -5.78 3.27
CA PHE A 177 -10.92 -7.21 3.53
C PHE A 177 -12.36 -7.69 3.33
N GLU A 178 -13.35 -6.98 3.90
CA GLU A 178 -14.78 -7.33 3.78
C GLU A 178 -15.25 -7.38 2.32
N ALA A 179 -14.72 -6.50 1.47
CA ALA A 179 -15.04 -6.47 0.05
C ALA A 179 -14.26 -7.52 -0.77
N ASN A 180 -13.07 -7.93 -0.31
CA ASN A 180 -12.12 -8.79 -1.05
C ASN A 180 -11.58 -9.92 -0.15
N PRO A 181 -12.46 -10.82 0.32
CA PRO A 181 -12.05 -11.93 1.20
C PRO A 181 -11.28 -13.01 0.44
#